data_4c43c193848e5db26482077275f33366
#
_entry.id   4c43c193848e5db26482077275f33366
#
_cell.length_a   1.000
_cell.length_b   1.000
_cell.length_c   1.000
_cell.angle_alpha   90.00
_cell.angle_beta   90.00
_cell.angle_gamma   90.00
#
_symmetry.space_group_name_H-M   'P 1'
#
loop_
_entity.id
_entity.type
_entity.pdbx_description
1 polymer ?
#
loop_
_entity_poly.entity_id
_entity_poly.type
_entity_poly.pdbx_seq_one_letter_code
_entity_poly.pdbx_strand_id
1 'polypeptide(L)'
;MAEAIKIVIPMAGWGTRMRPHTWSKPKPLMPIAGKTVLDYVLDQFDSIPASFEKEFVFIVGHQGEQIEEHMQENHPDVKVDFVVQEEMRGQSHAIYLAREYLKGPMLMAFSDTLIETDLAFLADAEVDGMAWVKPVPDPRRFGVAELGSEGHIARLIEKPQDVNNNLVLVGFYYFRSGEALIAAIEEQMARGTSLKGEYYIVDAINVMLEKDVDFRVKRIETWLDTGIPATTLETNRYLIENRADNSAAFAERPGVVIIPPVCIHESVQLESAVVGPYVAIGKNTRITDSVIRNSIVGNDTEVSGLVCENSLLGNKVYIEAQVSHLNVGDNSRLVK
;
A
#
# COMPACT_ATOMS: atom_id res chain seq x y z
N MET A 1 18.40 -17.64 -21.25
CA MET A 1 17.03 -17.41 -20.80
C MET A 1 17.13 -16.44 -19.62
N ALA A 2 16.25 -15.48 -19.51
CA ALA A 2 16.23 -14.62 -18.33
C ALA A 2 15.98 -15.49 -17.08
N GLU A 3 16.61 -15.16 -15.98
CA GLU A 3 16.35 -15.81 -14.70
C GLU A 3 15.01 -15.31 -14.16
N ALA A 4 14.16 -16.20 -13.63
CA ALA A 4 12.89 -15.78 -13.04
C ALA A 4 13.13 -15.20 -11.64
N ILE A 5 12.55 -14.03 -11.35
CA ILE A 5 12.43 -13.50 -10.00
C ILE A 5 10.98 -13.53 -9.54
N LYS A 6 10.73 -14.15 -8.40
CA LYS A 6 9.38 -14.24 -7.84
C LYS A 6 9.04 -12.99 -7.05
N ILE A 7 7.87 -12.42 -7.27
CA ILE A 7 7.39 -11.24 -6.56
C ILE A 7 6.13 -11.64 -5.78
N VAL A 8 6.27 -11.78 -4.46
CA VAL A 8 5.23 -12.30 -3.59
C VAL A 8 4.54 -11.16 -2.87
N ILE A 9 3.23 -11.08 -3.01
CA ILE A 9 2.44 -10.01 -2.39
C ILE A 9 1.31 -10.64 -1.57
N PRO A 10 1.48 -10.76 -0.23
CA PRO A 10 0.42 -11.19 0.66
C PRO A 10 -0.66 -10.10 0.76
N MET A 11 -1.89 -10.43 0.39
CA MET A 11 -3.01 -9.49 0.40
C MET A 11 -4.32 -10.11 0.88
N ALA A 12 -4.25 -11.22 1.59
CA ALA A 12 -5.43 -11.94 2.09
C ALA A 12 -6.16 -11.23 3.25
N GLY A 13 -5.52 -10.23 3.88
CA GLY A 13 -6.05 -9.56 5.06
C GLY A 13 -7.38 -8.85 4.82
N TRP A 14 -8.28 -8.88 5.82
CA TRP A 14 -9.62 -8.26 5.79
C TRP A 14 -9.64 -6.74 5.66
N GLY A 15 -8.51 -6.05 5.81
CA GLY A 15 -8.44 -4.58 5.76
C GLY A 15 -9.32 -3.88 6.80
N THR A 16 -9.55 -4.47 7.96
CA THR A 16 -10.53 -4.01 8.96
C THR A 16 -10.33 -2.57 9.42
N ARG A 17 -9.09 -2.08 9.43
CA ARG A 17 -8.75 -0.69 9.78
C ARG A 17 -9.21 0.35 8.74
N MET A 18 -9.50 -0.12 7.50
CA MET A 18 -9.99 0.70 6.39
C MET A 18 -11.52 0.64 6.22
N ARG A 19 -12.24 -0.08 7.10
CA ARG A 19 -13.70 -0.08 7.04
C ARG A 19 -14.27 1.32 7.25
N PRO A 20 -15.36 1.66 6.53
CA PRO A 20 -16.26 0.80 5.73
C PRO A 20 -15.78 0.50 4.31
N HIS A 21 -14.73 1.13 3.80
CA HIS A 21 -14.29 1.05 2.40
C HIS A 21 -13.93 -0.37 1.94
N THR A 22 -13.44 -1.21 2.87
CA THR A 22 -13.04 -2.60 2.61
C THR A 22 -14.12 -3.64 2.88
N TRP A 23 -15.37 -3.24 3.00
CA TRP A 23 -16.49 -4.19 3.03
C TRP A 23 -16.86 -4.73 1.64
N SER A 24 -16.75 -3.90 0.61
CA SER A 24 -17.16 -4.22 -0.76
C SER A 24 -16.00 -4.54 -1.69
N LYS A 25 -14.76 -4.30 -1.28
CA LYS A 25 -13.56 -4.53 -2.09
C LYS A 25 -12.35 -4.85 -1.21
N PRO A 26 -11.38 -5.62 -1.71
CA PRO A 26 -10.13 -5.84 -1.00
C PRO A 26 -9.33 -4.55 -0.92
N LYS A 27 -8.53 -4.41 0.15
CA LYS A 27 -7.75 -3.21 0.43
C LYS A 27 -6.82 -2.77 -0.72
N PRO A 28 -6.12 -3.67 -1.45
CA PRO A 28 -5.27 -3.29 -2.57
C PRO A 28 -6.01 -2.56 -3.71
N LEU A 29 -7.32 -2.74 -3.83
CA LEU A 29 -8.15 -2.06 -4.84
C LEU A 29 -8.75 -0.73 -4.35
N MET A 30 -8.27 -0.19 -3.23
CA MET A 30 -8.65 1.16 -2.80
C MET A 30 -8.11 2.19 -3.80
N PRO A 31 -8.94 3.16 -4.22
CA PRO A 31 -8.50 4.23 -5.11
C PRO A 31 -7.57 5.19 -4.38
N ILE A 32 -6.52 5.62 -5.07
CA ILE A 32 -5.55 6.61 -4.59
C ILE A 32 -4.92 7.31 -5.80
N ALA A 33 -4.86 8.63 -5.82
CA ALA A 33 -4.18 9.43 -6.83
C ALA A 33 -4.38 8.90 -8.28
N GLY A 34 -5.63 8.58 -8.65
CA GLY A 34 -6.02 8.18 -10.01
C GLY A 34 -5.82 6.71 -10.39
N LYS A 35 -5.17 5.90 -9.55
CA LYS A 35 -4.97 4.46 -9.70
C LYS A 35 -5.52 3.70 -8.49
N THR A 36 -5.33 2.38 -8.44
CA THR A 36 -5.49 1.61 -7.19
C THR A 36 -4.17 1.54 -6.42
N VAL A 37 -4.25 1.17 -5.14
CA VAL A 37 -3.04 0.90 -4.34
C VAL A 37 -2.22 -0.22 -4.99
N LEU A 38 -2.87 -1.27 -5.52
CA LEU A 38 -2.20 -2.38 -6.19
C LEU A 38 -1.39 -1.92 -7.41
N ASP A 39 -1.94 -1.02 -8.23
CA ASP A 39 -1.23 -0.50 -9.40
C ASP A 39 0.07 0.20 -8.98
N TYR A 40 0.03 1.00 -7.91
CA TYR A 40 1.24 1.62 -7.37
C TYR A 40 2.20 0.62 -6.73
N VAL A 41 1.70 -0.47 -6.15
CA VAL A 41 2.55 -1.56 -5.65
C VAL A 41 3.26 -2.25 -6.82
N LEU A 42 2.60 -2.46 -7.94
CA LEU A 42 3.22 -3.04 -9.15
C LEU A 42 4.29 -2.11 -9.74
N ASP A 43 4.03 -0.80 -9.81
CA ASP A 43 4.97 0.21 -10.32
C ASP A 43 6.34 0.16 -9.59
N GLN A 44 6.40 -0.32 -8.33
CA GLN A 44 7.66 -0.42 -7.57
C GLN A 44 8.67 -1.40 -8.16
N PHE A 45 8.21 -2.35 -8.97
CA PHE A 45 9.03 -3.41 -9.57
C PHE A 45 9.53 -3.07 -10.97
N ASP A 46 9.29 -1.85 -11.46
CA ASP A 46 9.70 -1.45 -12.81
C ASP A 46 11.22 -1.31 -12.97
N SER A 47 11.95 -1.03 -11.87
CA SER A 47 13.40 -0.94 -11.88
C SER A 47 14.15 -2.29 -11.75
N ILE A 48 13.41 -3.41 -11.73
CA ILE A 48 14.04 -4.75 -11.80
C ILE A 48 14.76 -4.88 -13.15
N PRO A 49 16.04 -5.32 -13.16
CA PRO A 49 16.80 -5.48 -14.39
C PRO A 49 16.12 -6.40 -15.41
N ALA A 50 16.22 -6.05 -16.69
CA ALA A 50 15.65 -6.83 -17.79
C ALA A 50 16.25 -8.26 -17.94
N SER A 51 17.32 -8.57 -17.21
CA SER A 51 17.87 -9.93 -17.08
C SER A 51 16.95 -10.88 -16.32
N PHE A 52 16.00 -10.33 -15.54
CA PHE A 52 15.00 -11.11 -14.81
C PHE A 52 13.65 -11.11 -15.52
N GLU A 53 13.01 -12.28 -15.54
CA GLU A 53 11.59 -12.41 -15.84
C GLU A 53 10.77 -12.26 -14.55
N LYS A 54 9.91 -11.25 -14.48
CA LYS A 54 9.05 -11.00 -13.30
C LYS A 54 7.89 -12.00 -13.28
N GLU A 55 7.78 -12.77 -12.22
CA GLU A 55 6.65 -13.69 -11.97
C GLU A 55 6.00 -13.33 -10.64
N PHE A 56 4.76 -12.86 -10.69
CA PHE A 56 4.03 -12.45 -9.49
C PHE A 56 3.29 -13.63 -8.86
N VAL A 57 3.28 -13.66 -7.53
CA VAL A 57 2.50 -14.62 -6.73
C VAL A 57 1.67 -13.82 -5.74
N PHE A 58 0.37 -13.74 -5.96
CA PHE A 58 -0.55 -13.04 -5.07
C PHE A 58 -1.21 -14.02 -4.11
N ILE A 59 -1.07 -13.74 -2.81
CA ILE A 59 -1.72 -14.54 -1.77
C ILE A 59 -2.97 -13.80 -1.37
N VAL A 60 -4.10 -14.23 -1.92
CA VAL A 60 -5.40 -13.59 -1.77
C VAL A 60 -6.25 -14.27 -0.69
N GLY A 61 -7.26 -13.58 -0.21
CA GLY A 61 -8.25 -14.10 0.73
C GLY A 61 -9.67 -13.81 0.27
N HIS A 62 -10.51 -13.40 1.20
CA HIS A 62 -11.87 -12.96 0.89
C HIS A 62 -11.89 -11.87 -0.18
N GLN A 63 -12.73 -12.00 -1.19
CA GLN A 63 -12.82 -11.10 -2.37
C GLN A 63 -11.57 -11.15 -3.28
N GLY A 64 -10.79 -12.22 -3.25
CA GLY A 64 -9.62 -12.39 -4.13
C GLY A 64 -9.97 -12.36 -5.62
N GLU A 65 -11.18 -12.79 -5.98
CA GLU A 65 -11.70 -12.74 -7.35
C GLU A 65 -11.69 -11.32 -7.95
N GLN A 66 -11.90 -10.28 -7.14
CA GLN A 66 -11.82 -8.89 -7.60
C GLN A 66 -10.39 -8.48 -7.95
N ILE A 67 -9.38 -9.06 -7.28
CA ILE A 67 -7.98 -8.84 -7.63
C ILE A 67 -7.67 -9.51 -8.98
N GLU A 68 -8.16 -10.75 -9.20
CA GLU A 68 -7.98 -11.46 -10.45
C GLU A 68 -8.62 -10.69 -11.61
N GLU A 69 -9.87 -10.24 -11.45
CA GLU A 69 -10.57 -9.42 -12.43
C GLU A 69 -9.79 -8.13 -12.73
N HIS A 70 -9.31 -7.42 -11.71
CA HIS A 70 -8.52 -6.20 -11.87
C HIS A 70 -7.23 -6.45 -12.67
N MET A 71 -6.51 -7.54 -12.39
CA MET A 71 -5.30 -7.90 -13.12
C MET A 71 -5.59 -8.25 -14.57
N GLN A 72 -6.65 -9.01 -14.84
CA GLN A 72 -7.05 -9.37 -16.20
C GLN A 72 -7.47 -8.15 -17.04
N GLU A 73 -8.16 -7.19 -16.43
CA GLU A 73 -8.65 -5.99 -17.12
C GLU A 73 -7.57 -4.93 -17.34
N ASN A 74 -6.70 -4.71 -16.35
CA ASN A 74 -5.77 -3.57 -16.35
C ASN A 74 -4.31 -3.96 -16.58
N HIS A 75 -3.94 -5.23 -16.33
CA HIS A 75 -2.57 -5.74 -16.43
C HIS A 75 -2.50 -7.11 -17.12
N PRO A 76 -3.13 -7.29 -18.32
CA PRO A 76 -3.24 -8.61 -18.98
C PRO A 76 -1.90 -9.23 -19.34
N ASP A 77 -0.84 -8.44 -19.48
CA ASP A 77 0.50 -8.90 -19.84
C ASP A 77 1.35 -9.30 -18.61
N VAL A 78 0.83 -9.09 -17.39
CA VAL A 78 1.53 -9.44 -16.16
C VAL A 78 1.24 -10.88 -15.78
N LYS A 79 2.28 -11.70 -15.68
CA LYS A 79 2.16 -13.12 -15.27
C LYS A 79 1.94 -13.20 -13.76
N VAL A 80 0.78 -13.70 -13.33
CA VAL A 80 0.39 -13.81 -11.92
C VAL A 80 -0.14 -15.20 -11.61
N ASP A 81 0.39 -15.80 -10.53
CA ASP A 81 -0.19 -16.98 -9.89
C ASP A 81 -0.95 -16.54 -8.63
N PHE A 82 -2.14 -17.12 -8.40
CA PHE A 82 -2.99 -16.81 -7.25
C PHE A 82 -3.02 -17.97 -6.28
N VAL A 83 -2.82 -17.68 -5.00
CA VAL A 83 -2.87 -18.65 -3.90
C VAL A 83 -3.87 -18.15 -2.86
N VAL A 84 -4.79 -19.00 -2.43
CA VAL A 84 -5.82 -18.60 -1.46
C VAL A 84 -5.36 -18.91 -0.03
N GLN A 85 -5.40 -17.90 0.83
CA GLN A 85 -5.26 -18.05 2.27
C GLN A 85 -6.64 -17.97 2.93
N GLU A 86 -7.21 -19.10 3.32
CA GLU A 86 -8.50 -19.15 4.00
C GLU A 86 -8.40 -18.76 5.48
N GLU A 87 -7.37 -19.27 6.17
CA GLU A 87 -7.12 -18.99 7.58
C GLU A 87 -6.06 -17.91 7.78
N MET A 88 -6.41 -16.85 8.50
CA MET A 88 -5.52 -15.73 8.78
C MET A 88 -4.53 -16.06 9.90
N ARG A 89 -3.53 -16.91 9.62
CA ARG A 89 -2.50 -17.35 10.59
C ARG A 89 -1.17 -16.58 10.47
N GLY A 90 -1.21 -15.39 9.87
CA GLY A 90 -0.06 -14.52 9.73
C GLY A 90 0.67 -14.63 8.38
N GLN A 91 1.73 -13.83 8.25
CA GLN A 91 2.46 -13.62 7.00
C GLN A 91 3.25 -14.87 6.58
N SER A 92 3.98 -15.48 7.50
CA SER A 92 4.74 -16.71 7.19
C SER A 92 3.82 -17.84 6.71
N HIS A 93 2.64 -18.00 7.35
CA HIS A 93 1.67 -18.99 6.88
C HIS A 93 1.17 -18.67 5.47
N ALA A 94 0.90 -17.40 5.15
CA ALA A 94 0.53 -16.99 3.79
C ALA A 94 1.61 -17.39 2.77
N ILE A 95 2.88 -17.05 3.03
CA ILE A 95 4.00 -17.39 2.16
C ILE A 95 4.17 -18.91 2.03
N TYR A 96 4.00 -19.65 3.11
CA TYR A 96 4.09 -21.11 3.10
C TYR A 96 3.05 -21.77 2.18
N LEU A 97 1.84 -21.22 2.08
CA LEU A 97 0.82 -21.70 1.14
C LEU A 97 1.27 -21.58 -0.33
N ALA A 98 2.09 -20.57 -0.63
CA ALA A 98 2.62 -20.31 -1.96
C ALA A 98 3.94 -21.05 -2.28
N ARG A 99 4.46 -21.91 -1.39
CA ARG A 99 5.80 -22.52 -1.45
C ARG A 99 6.17 -23.19 -2.78
N GLU A 100 5.20 -23.79 -3.47
CA GLU A 100 5.43 -24.47 -4.76
C GLU A 100 5.86 -23.50 -5.89
N TYR A 101 5.50 -22.22 -5.74
CA TYR A 101 5.84 -21.15 -6.67
C TYR A 101 7.15 -20.44 -6.31
N LEU A 102 7.65 -20.57 -5.07
CA LEU A 102 8.73 -19.76 -4.52
C LEU A 102 10.09 -20.46 -4.65
N LYS A 103 10.58 -20.57 -5.89
CA LYS A 103 11.89 -21.15 -6.19
C LYS A 103 12.84 -20.08 -6.74
N GLY A 104 14.07 -20.09 -6.23
CA GLY A 104 15.11 -19.11 -6.63
C GLY A 104 14.94 -17.74 -5.96
N PRO A 105 15.47 -16.66 -6.57
CA PRO A 105 15.41 -15.33 -6.00
C PRO A 105 13.99 -14.78 -5.96
N MET A 106 13.67 -14.09 -4.85
CA MET A 106 12.36 -13.51 -4.68
C MET A 106 12.37 -12.15 -3.97
N LEU A 107 11.40 -11.33 -4.31
CA LEU A 107 11.01 -10.14 -3.59
C LEU A 107 9.67 -10.39 -2.88
N MET A 108 9.52 -9.84 -1.71
CA MET A 108 8.25 -9.82 -0.98
C MET A 108 7.90 -8.38 -0.66
N ALA A 109 6.68 -7.96 -0.97
CA ALA A 109 6.16 -6.64 -0.62
C ALA A 109 4.77 -6.76 0.00
N PHE A 110 4.48 -5.93 1.02
CA PHE A 110 3.13 -5.83 1.54
C PHE A 110 2.26 -5.01 0.59
N SER A 111 1.03 -5.43 0.43
CA SER A 111 0.06 -4.84 -0.51
C SER A 111 -0.44 -3.44 -0.13
N ASP A 112 0.02 -2.89 0.98
CA ASP A 112 -0.32 -1.56 1.50
C ASP A 112 0.91 -0.67 1.74
N THR A 113 2.07 -1.10 1.23
CA THR A 113 3.37 -0.44 1.38
C THR A 113 3.86 0.04 0.02
N LEU A 114 4.10 1.34 -0.09
CA LEU A 114 4.75 1.95 -1.24
C LEU A 114 6.08 2.56 -0.81
N ILE A 115 7.14 2.22 -1.52
CA ILE A 115 8.49 2.74 -1.27
C ILE A 115 9.10 3.30 -2.54
N GLU A 116 10.03 4.22 -2.40
CA GLU A 116 10.91 4.61 -3.50
C GLU A 116 12.26 3.91 -3.33
N THR A 117 12.55 3.01 -4.24
CA THR A 117 13.79 2.23 -4.24
C THR A 117 14.19 1.87 -5.66
N ASP A 118 15.50 1.79 -5.87
CA ASP A 118 16.06 1.25 -7.10
C ASP A 118 16.42 -0.22 -6.87
N LEU A 119 15.89 -1.10 -7.72
CA LEU A 119 16.11 -2.54 -7.70
C LEU A 119 17.18 -3.01 -8.68
N ALA A 120 17.87 -2.08 -9.38
CA ALA A 120 18.94 -2.41 -10.32
C ALA A 120 20.08 -3.23 -9.69
N PHE A 121 20.31 -3.07 -8.36
CA PHE A 121 21.32 -3.84 -7.62
C PHE A 121 21.11 -5.36 -7.68
N LEU A 122 19.89 -5.83 -8.00
CA LEU A 122 19.60 -7.26 -8.10
C LEU A 122 20.43 -7.97 -9.17
N ALA A 123 20.93 -7.25 -10.19
CA ALA A 123 21.80 -7.82 -11.21
C ALA A 123 23.09 -8.42 -10.64
N ASP A 124 23.60 -7.83 -9.54
CA ASP A 124 24.90 -8.18 -8.94
C ASP A 124 24.74 -8.44 -7.42
N ALA A 125 23.56 -8.83 -6.96
CA ALA A 125 23.31 -9.04 -5.54
C ALA A 125 24.10 -10.24 -4.99
N GLU A 126 25.05 -9.97 -4.09
CA GLU A 126 25.85 -11.01 -3.41
C GLU A 126 25.28 -11.44 -2.06
N VAL A 127 24.33 -10.66 -1.49
CA VAL A 127 23.69 -10.93 -0.20
C VAL A 127 22.65 -12.03 -0.29
N ASP A 128 22.43 -12.76 0.79
CA ASP A 128 21.40 -13.82 0.86
C ASP A 128 20.00 -13.24 1.10
N GLY A 129 19.95 -12.08 1.76
CA GLY A 129 18.69 -11.38 1.98
C GLY A 129 18.88 -9.89 2.27
N MET A 130 17.80 -9.14 2.06
CA MET A 130 17.76 -7.71 2.33
C MET A 130 16.38 -7.31 2.86
N ALA A 131 16.36 -6.45 3.88
CA ALA A 131 15.14 -5.84 4.38
C ALA A 131 15.22 -4.32 4.21
N TRP A 132 14.16 -3.73 3.66
CA TRP A 132 14.07 -2.27 3.59
C TRP A 132 13.61 -1.71 4.92
N VAL A 133 14.28 -0.66 5.36
CA VAL A 133 14.08 -0.08 6.70
C VAL A 133 14.03 1.44 6.65
N LYS A 134 13.29 2.00 7.61
CA LYS A 134 13.20 3.45 7.83
C LYS A 134 13.18 3.77 9.33
N PRO A 135 13.92 4.78 9.80
CA PRO A 135 13.76 5.25 11.17
C PRO A 135 12.42 5.99 11.34
N VAL A 136 11.68 5.68 12.41
CA VAL A 136 10.41 6.33 12.75
C VAL A 136 10.39 6.76 14.22
N PRO A 137 9.62 7.79 14.60
CA PRO A 137 9.54 8.24 15.99
C PRO A 137 8.98 7.21 16.97
N ASP A 138 7.99 6.41 16.54
CA ASP A 138 7.38 5.36 17.37
C ASP A 138 7.35 4.02 16.61
N PRO A 139 8.25 3.07 16.93
CA PRO A 139 8.39 1.79 16.24
C PRO A 139 7.42 0.70 16.72
N ARG A 140 6.70 0.90 17.84
CA ARG A 140 5.98 -0.15 18.60
C ARG A 140 4.89 -0.88 17.82
N ARG A 141 4.51 -0.38 16.65
CA ARG A 141 3.49 -0.99 15.78
C ARG A 141 4.08 -1.84 14.66
N PHE A 142 5.39 -1.86 14.51
CA PHE A 142 6.13 -2.46 13.40
C PHE A 142 7.15 -3.47 13.88
N GLY A 143 7.72 -4.24 12.96
CA GLY A 143 8.96 -4.95 13.21
C GLY A 143 10.16 -3.98 13.17
N VAL A 144 11.20 -4.23 13.94
CA VAL A 144 12.44 -3.43 13.92
C VAL A 144 13.65 -4.32 13.69
N ALA A 145 14.70 -3.75 13.09
CA ALA A 145 15.98 -4.39 12.88
C ALA A 145 17.02 -3.95 13.92
N GLU A 146 17.61 -4.90 14.63
CA GLU A 146 18.83 -4.71 15.40
C GLU A 146 20.03 -5.02 14.50
N LEU A 147 20.95 -4.06 14.40
CA LEU A 147 22.11 -4.17 13.53
C LEU A 147 23.32 -4.68 14.32
N GLY A 148 24.03 -5.62 13.73
CA GLY A 148 25.39 -6.01 14.11
C GLY A 148 26.45 -5.15 13.42
N SER A 149 27.61 -5.73 13.17
CA SER A 149 28.70 -5.08 12.43
C SER A 149 28.34 -4.91 10.95
N GLU A 150 28.87 -3.86 10.31
CA GLU A 150 28.83 -3.65 8.85
C GLU A 150 27.44 -3.64 8.19
N GLY A 151 26.38 -3.31 8.96
CA GLY A 151 25.01 -3.24 8.44
C GLY A 151 24.31 -4.59 8.30
N HIS A 152 24.91 -5.68 8.80
CA HIS A 152 24.24 -6.97 8.95
C HIS A 152 23.12 -6.87 9.97
N ILE A 153 22.04 -7.59 9.74
CA ILE A 153 20.97 -7.73 10.73
C ILE A 153 21.41 -8.78 11.75
N ALA A 154 21.53 -8.36 13.02
CA ALA A 154 21.79 -9.29 14.11
C ALA A 154 20.51 -9.98 14.58
N ARG A 155 19.39 -9.25 14.58
CA ARG A 155 18.09 -9.75 15.02
C ARG A 155 16.97 -8.85 14.51
N LEU A 156 15.79 -9.43 14.31
CA LEU A 156 14.53 -8.71 14.08
C LEU A 156 13.58 -8.89 15.26
N ILE A 157 12.82 -7.87 15.62
CA ILE A 157 11.89 -7.87 16.74
C ILE A 157 10.54 -7.36 16.27
N GLU A 158 9.50 -8.18 16.35
CA GLU A 158 8.14 -7.80 16.02
C GLU A 158 7.51 -7.02 17.18
N LYS A 159 6.97 -5.83 16.89
CA LYS A 159 6.25 -4.96 17.85
C LYS A 159 7.01 -4.75 19.17
N PRO A 160 8.19 -4.14 19.13
CA PRO A 160 9.00 -3.91 20.33
C PRO A 160 8.22 -3.09 21.37
N GLN A 161 8.53 -3.32 22.64
CA GLN A 161 7.99 -2.47 23.72
C GLN A 161 8.80 -1.19 23.92
N ASP A 162 10.05 -1.20 23.47
CA ASP A 162 11.02 -0.11 23.58
C ASP A 162 11.00 0.77 22.33
N VAL A 163 11.26 2.04 22.51
CA VAL A 163 11.36 3.04 21.42
C VAL A 163 12.81 3.38 21.05
N ASN A 164 13.81 2.83 21.77
CA ASN A 164 15.23 3.14 21.55
C ASN A 164 15.73 2.63 20.19
N ASN A 165 15.24 1.45 19.74
CA ASN A 165 15.48 0.98 18.39
C ASN A 165 14.31 1.39 17.49
N ASN A 166 14.52 2.39 16.66
CA ASN A 166 13.50 2.98 15.82
C ASN A 166 13.64 2.62 14.32
N LEU A 167 14.52 1.70 13.98
CA LEU A 167 14.77 1.27 12.60
C LEU A 167 13.72 0.22 12.18
N VAL A 168 12.58 0.68 11.67
CA VAL A 168 11.45 -0.20 11.35
C VAL A 168 11.60 -0.86 9.99
N LEU A 169 11.09 -2.09 9.90
CA LEU A 169 10.90 -2.84 8.68
C LEU A 169 9.67 -2.28 7.95
N VAL A 170 9.85 -1.92 6.68
CA VAL A 170 8.76 -1.29 5.91
C VAL A 170 7.88 -2.30 5.16
N GLY A 171 8.16 -3.60 5.30
CA GLY A 171 7.38 -4.65 4.63
C GLY A 171 7.82 -4.91 3.19
N PHE A 172 9.08 -4.65 2.87
CA PHE A 172 9.69 -4.95 1.59
C PHE A 172 10.99 -5.72 1.82
N TYR A 173 11.15 -6.89 1.15
CA TYR A 173 12.24 -7.83 1.39
C TYR A 173 12.74 -8.45 0.09
N TYR A 174 14.03 -8.78 0.05
CA TYR A 174 14.64 -9.64 -0.94
C TYR A 174 15.19 -10.89 -0.27
N PHE A 175 15.02 -12.03 -0.92
CA PHE A 175 15.62 -13.31 -0.56
C PHE A 175 16.27 -13.92 -1.79
N ARG A 176 17.54 -14.33 -1.67
CA ARG A 176 18.27 -15.00 -2.75
C ARG A 176 17.65 -16.37 -3.06
N SER A 177 17.12 -17.05 -2.05
CA SER A 177 16.45 -18.35 -2.17
C SER A 177 15.11 -18.34 -1.45
N GLY A 178 14.04 -18.51 -2.22
CA GLY A 178 12.70 -18.74 -1.69
C GLY A 178 12.63 -20.06 -0.91
N GLU A 179 13.35 -21.09 -1.35
CA GLU A 179 13.40 -22.40 -0.67
C GLU A 179 14.02 -22.27 0.73
N ALA A 180 15.06 -21.42 0.90
CA ALA A 180 15.65 -21.17 2.21
C ALA A 180 14.68 -20.47 3.15
N LEU A 181 13.89 -19.52 2.64
CA LEU A 181 12.81 -18.88 3.41
C LEU A 181 11.73 -19.88 3.78
N ILE A 182 11.28 -20.74 2.86
CA ILE A 182 10.26 -21.77 3.15
C ILE A 182 10.76 -22.74 4.24
N ALA A 183 11.99 -23.20 4.15
CA ALA A 183 12.59 -24.05 5.18
C ALA A 183 12.63 -23.37 6.57
N ALA A 184 12.92 -22.06 6.59
CA ALA A 184 12.89 -21.30 7.84
C ALA A 184 11.46 -21.12 8.39
N ILE A 185 10.47 -20.94 7.53
CA ILE A 185 9.06 -20.89 7.93
C ILE A 185 8.57 -22.24 8.49
N GLU A 186 8.95 -23.36 7.87
CA GLU A 186 8.65 -24.70 8.38
C GLU A 186 9.23 -24.90 9.77
N GLU A 187 10.45 -24.51 9.99
CA GLU A 187 11.11 -24.57 11.28
C GLU A 187 10.44 -23.63 12.31
N GLN A 188 10.11 -22.39 11.94
CA GLN A 188 9.33 -21.46 12.78
C GLN A 188 8.02 -22.11 13.25
N MET A 189 7.27 -22.73 12.32
CA MET A 189 6.01 -23.40 12.63
C MET A 189 6.20 -24.62 13.53
N ALA A 190 7.24 -25.43 13.28
CA ALA A 190 7.57 -26.59 14.08
C ALA A 190 7.98 -26.21 15.53
N ARG A 191 8.67 -25.08 15.70
CA ARG A 191 8.99 -24.49 17.01
C ARG A 191 7.76 -23.88 17.71
N GLY A 192 6.65 -23.66 17.00
CA GLY A 192 5.47 -22.96 17.50
C GLY A 192 5.72 -21.46 17.76
N THR A 193 6.73 -20.85 17.13
CA THR A 193 7.09 -19.45 17.32
C THR A 193 6.06 -18.55 16.66
N SER A 194 5.12 -18.04 17.46
CA SER A 194 4.01 -17.19 17.01
C SER A 194 3.68 -16.13 18.05
N LEU A 195 3.12 -15.01 17.60
CA LEU A 195 2.60 -13.96 18.49
C LEU A 195 1.07 -13.90 18.32
N LYS A 196 0.32 -14.18 19.39
CA LYS A 196 -1.17 -14.22 19.38
C LYS A 196 -1.75 -15.19 18.33
N GLY A 197 -1.04 -16.28 18.04
CA GLY A 197 -1.46 -17.27 17.05
C GLY A 197 -1.13 -16.91 15.59
N GLU A 198 -0.45 -15.81 15.34
CA GLU A 198 0.01 -15.41 14.01
C GLU A 198 1.52 -15.65 13.86
N TYR A 199 1.93 -16.19 12.72
CA TYR A 199 3.32 -16.42 12.33
C TYR A 199 3.83 -15.21 11.54
N TYR A 200 4.73 -14.43 12.14
CA TYR A 200 5.32 -13.24 11.51
C TYR A 200 6.57 -13.61 10.72
N ILE A 201 6.79 -12.95 9.59
CA ILE A 201 7.97 -13.14 8.74
C ILE A 201 9.29 -12.81 9.47
N VAL A 202 9.23 -11.90 10.42
CA VAL A 202 10.33 -11.49 11.29
C VAL A 202 10.93 -12.70 12.02
N ASP A 203 10.10 -13.61 12.51
CA ASP A 203 10.56 -14.81 13.23
C ASP A 203 11.18 -15.83 12.27
N ALA A 204 10.66 -15.98 11.06
CA ALA A 204 11.27 -16.84 10.04
C ALA A 204 12.65 -16.30 9.60
N ILE A 205 12.79 -14.99 9.43
CA ILE A 205 14.09 -14.38 9.14
C ILE A 205 15.06 -14.60 10.29
N ASN A 206 14.63 -14.53 11.57
CA ASN A 206 15.49 -14.85 12.70
C ASN A 206 15.98 -16.30 12.66
N VAL A 207 15.15 -17.27 12.23
CA VAL A 207 15.59 -18.66 12.00
C VAL A 207 16.66 -18.75 10.91
N MET A 208 16.59 -17.91 9.86
CA MET A 208 17.63 -17.82 8.83
C MET A 208 18.92 -17.23 9.41
N LEU A 209 18.83 -16.18 10.23
CA LEU A 209 19.97 -15.54 10.89
C LEU A 209 20.70 -16.52 11.84
N GLU A 210 20.01 -17.43 12.52
CA GLU A 210 20.61 -18.49 13.33
C GLU A 210 21.47 -19.47 12.52
N LYS A 211 21.35 -19.46 11.18
CA LYS A 211 22.09 -20.29 10.23
C LYS A 211 23.16 -19.49 9.45
N ASP A 212 23.59 -18.37 10.00
CA ASP A 212 24.63 -17.48 9.45
C ASP A 212 24.32 -16.95 8.05
N VAL A 213 23.01 -16.74 7.72
CA VAL A 213 22.58 -16.12 6.46
C VAL A 213 22.95 -14.64 6.46
N ASP A 214 23.61 -14.15 5.38
CA ASP A 214 23.94 -12.73 5.20
C ASP A 214 22.71 -11.91 4.86
N PHE A 215 22.03 -11.41 5.91
CA PHE A 215 20.87 -10.57 5.78
C PHE A 215 21.19 -9.12 6.14
N ARG A 216 20.93 -8.18 5.20
CA ARG A 216 21.31 -6.78 5.35
C ARG A 216 20.14 -5.84 5.31
N VAL A 217 20.34 -4.60 5.74
CA VAL A 217 19.33 -3.53 5.61
C VAL A 217 19.62 -2.64 4.43
N LYS A 218 18.53 -2.19 3.76
CA LYS A 218 18.56 -1.08 2.82
C LYS A 218 17.70 0.06 3.38
N ARG A 219 18.32 1.20 3.69
CA ARG A 219 17.59 2.37 4.19
C ARG A 219 16.88 3.08 3.05
N ILE A 220 15.67 3.55 3.31
CA ILE A 220 14.89 4.36 2.37
C ILE A 220 14.45 5.68 3.02
N GLU A 221 14.20 6.66 2.16
CA GLU A 221 13.68 7.97 2.57
C GLU A 221 12.17 8.03 2.42
N THR A 222 11.62 7.50 1.33
CA THR A 222 10.18 7.51 1.07
C THR A 222 9.56 6.17 1.40
N TRP A 223 8.65 6.19 2.37
CA TRP A 223 7.78 5.10 2.74
C TRP A 223 6.36 5.63 2.95
N LEU A 224 5.44 5.14 2.15
CA LEU A 224 4.06 5.56 2.10
C LEU A 224 3.19 4.36 2.51
N ASP A 225 2.34 4.56 3.51
CA ASP A 225 1.46 3.54 4.07
C ASP A 225 0.00 3.83 3.67
N THR A 226 -0.72 2.80 3.28
CA THR A 226 -2.16 2.86 3.01
C THR A 226 -2.96 2.00 3.99
N GLY A 227 -2.40 1.74 5.17
CA GLY A 227 -2.93 0.84 6.19
C GLY A 227 -4.16 1.34 6.92
N ILE A 228 -4.34 2.67 7.00
CA ILE A 228 -5.46 3.35 7.67
C ILE A 228 -5.88 4.59 6.87
N PRO A 229 -7.10 5.12 7.08
CA PRO A 229 -7.59 6.30 6.34
C PRO A 229 -6.65 7.51 6.38
N ALA A 230 -6.08 7.83 7.53
CA ALA A 230 -5.19 8.99 7.67
C ALA A 230 -3.92 8.86 6.81
N THR A 231 -3.22 7.73 6.92
CA THR A 231 -1.99 7.49 6.12
C THR A 231 -2.32 7.32 4.63
N THR A 232 -3.50 6.81 4.29
CA THR A 232 -3.97 6.77 2.89
C THR A 232 -4.11 8.18 2.30
N LEU A 233 -4.64 9.15 3.06
CA LEU A 233 -4.71 10.54 2.61
C LEU A 233 -3.33 11.19 2.48
N GLU A 234 -2.41 10.91 3.41
CA GLU A 234 -1.02 11.37 3.32
C GLU A 234 -0.32 10.80 2.08
N THR A 235 -0.52 9.51 1.80
CA THR A 235 0.00 8.85 0.60
C THR A 235 -0.63 9.43 -0.67
N ASN A 236 -1.95 9.67 -0.68
CA ASN A 236 -2.64 10.33 -1.79
C ASN A 236 -2.05 11.71 -2.08
N ARG A 237 -1.85 12.52 -1.04
CA ARG A 237 -1.22 13.83 -1.15
C ARG A 237 0.17 13.74 -1.79
N TYR A 238 1.02 12.85 -1.28
CA TYR A 238 2.37 12.65 -1.81
C TYR A 238 2.35 12.26 -3.30
N LEU A 239 1.49 11.29 -3.66
CA LEU A 239 1.40 10.80 -5.03
C LEU A 239 0.87 11.87 -5.99
N ILE A 240 -0.12 12.65 -5.59
CA ILE A 240 -0.62 13.76 -6.41
C ILE A 240 0.48 14.81 -6.60
N GLU A 241 1.16 15.23 -5.53
CA GLU A 241 2.18 16.27 -5.56
C GLU A 241 3.39 15.87 -6.44
N ASN A 242 3.77 14.59 -6.45
CA ASN A 242 5.02 14.13 -7.09
C ASN A 242 4.81 13.38 -8.41
N ARG A 243 3.60 12.87 -8.70
CA ARG A 243 3.41 11.94 -9.84
C ARG A 243 2.12 12.13 -10.64
N ALA A 244 1.02 12.54 -9.98
CA ALA A 244 -0.31 12.39 -10.56
C ALA A 244 -1.09 13.70 -10.72
N ASP A 245 -0.46 14.87 -10.55
CA ASP A 245 -1.12 16.15 -10.73
C ASP A 245 -1.52 16.35 -12.20
N ASN A 246 -2.81 16.59 -12.41
CA ASN A 246 -3.36 16.94 -13.71
C ASN A 246 -4.24 18.21 -13.67
N SER A 247 -4.00 19.07 -12.68
CA SER A 247 -4.76 20.31 -12.43
C SER A 247 -4.95 21.18 -13.66
N ALA A 248 -3.94 21.26 -14.52
CA ALA A 248 -3.95 22.09 -15.73
C ALA A 248 -5.08 21.71 -16.69
N ALA A 249 -5.47 20.42 -16.75
CA ALA A 249 -6.54 19.96 -17.64
C ALA A 249 -7.95 20.46 -17.21
N PHE A 250 -8.08 21.00 -16.00
CA PHE A 250 -9.35 21.41 -15.40
C PHE A 250 -9.39 22.90 -15.05
N ALA A 251 -8.30 23.64 -15.26
CA ALA A 251 -8.13 25.04 -14.81
C ALA A 251 -9.12 26.04 -15.45
N GLU A 252 -9.57 25.78 -16.68
CA GLU A 252 -10.40 26.72 -17.46
C GLU A 252 -11.85 26.24 -17.59
N ARG A 253 -12.48 25.81 -16.50
CA ARG A 253 -13.90 25.39 -16.48
C ARG A 253 -14.77 26.48 -15.86
N PRO A 254 -15.78 27.01 -16.57
CA PRO A 254 -16.67 28.06 -16.04
C PRO A 254 -17.36 27.59 -14.73
N GLY A 255 -17.35 28.46 -13.70
CA GLY A 255 -17.97 28.15 -12.41
C GLY A 255 -17.22 27.15 -11.54
N VAL A 256 -16.00 26.73 -11.94
CA VAL A 256 -15.15 25.79 -11.20
C VAL A 256 -13.85 26.47 -10.82
N VAL A 257 -13.42 26.26 -9.57
CA VAL A 257 -12.11 26.69 -9.08
C VAL A 257 -11.29 25.46 -8.74
N ILE A 258 -10.18 25.27 -9.43
CA ILE A 258 -9.19 24.24 -9.13
C ILE A 258 -8.04 24.84 -8.33
N ILE A 259 -7.75 24.27 -7.19
CA ILE A 259 -6.59 24.62 -6.36
C ILE A 259 -5.57 23.47 -6.49
N PRO A 260 -4.48 23.67 -7.25
CA PRO A 260 -3.47 22.63 -7.45
C PRO A 260 -2.77 22.22 -6.14
N PRO A 261 -2.20 20.98 -6.07
CA PRO A 261 -2.31 19.92 -7.08
C PRO A 261 -3.57 19.06 -6.87
N VAL A 262 -4.12 18.51 -7.96
CA VAL A 262 -5.26 17.57 -7.93
C VAL A 262 -5.08 16.46 -8.96
N CYS A 263 -5.74 15.32 -8.74
CA CYS A 263 -5.82 14.22 -9.68
C CYS A 263 -7.30 13.92 -9.99
N ILE A 264 -7.78 14.32 -11.15
CA ILE A 264 -9.20 14.24 -11.53
C ILE A 264 -9.30 13.42 -12.80
N HIS A 265 -10.16 12.40 -12.80
CA HIS A 265 -10.42 11.61 -14.00
C HIS A 265 -11.14 12.45 -15.06
N GLU A 266 -10.84 12.26 -16.34
CA GLU A 266 -11.36 13.06 -17.46
C GLU A 266 -12.89 13.08 -17.58
N SER A 267 -13.55 11.97 -17.18
CA SER A 267 -15.03 11.82 -17.20
C SER A 267 -15.74 12.55 -16.06
N VAL A 268 -15.02 13.22 -15.15
CA VAL A 268 -15.61 13.92 -14.01
C VAL A 268 -16.35 15.19 -14.45
N GLN A 269 -17.54 15.38 -13.92
CA GLN A 269 -18.38 16.55 -14.12
C GLN A 269 -18.33 17.44 -12.88
N LEU A 270 -17.88 18.69 -13.07
CA LEU A 270 -17.81 19.70 -12.03
C LEU A 270 -18.69 20.89 -12.40
N GLU A 271 -19.49 21.37 -11.46
CA GLU A 271 -20.36 22.55 -11.60
C GLU A 271 -20.41 23.32 -10.29
N SER A 272 -20.18 24.64 -10.31
CA SER A 272 -20.19 25.49 -9.10
C SER A 272 -19.34 24.89 -7.96
N ALA A 273 -18.13 24.41 -8.27
CA ALA A 273 -17.32 23.64 -7.34
C ALA A 273 -15.93 24.25 -7.10
N VAL A 274 -15.41 24.06 -5.88
CA VAL A 274 -14.02 24.33 -5.52
C VAL A 274 -13.37 23.02 -5.16
N VAL A 275 -12.33 22.60 -5.92
CA VAL A 275 -11.66 21.33 -5.76
C VAL A 275 -10.16 21.52 -5.55
N GLY A 276 -9.63 20.94 -4.48
CA GLY A 276 -8.21 21.00 -4.13
C GLY A 276 -7.88 21.87 -2.92
N PRO A 277 -6.60 21.87 -2.50
CA PRO A 277 -5.54 21.01 -3.04
C PRO A 277 -5.66 19.55 -2.58
N TYR A 278 -4.87 18.65 -3.20
CA TYR A 278 -4.71 17.24 -2.81
C TYR A 278 -5.99 16.41 -2.90
N VAL A 279 -6.82 16.66 -3.89
CA VAL A 279 -8.04 15.90 -4.14
C VAL A 279 -7.84 14.92 -5.29
N ALA A 280 -8.16 13.64 -5.06
CA ALA A 280 -8.30 12.64 -6.11
C ALA A 280 -9.79 12.38 -6.37
N ILE A 281 -10.22 12.40 -7.65
CA ILE A 281 -11.62 12.13 -8.04
C ILE A 281 -11.65 11.06 -9.12
N GLY A 282 -12.37 9.97 -8.82
CA GLY A 282 -12.53 8.82 -9.68
C GLY A 282 -13.49 9.05 -10.86
N LYS A 283 -13.52 8.06 -11.77
CA LYS A 283 -14.30 8.13 -13.02
C LYS A 283 -15.80 8.31 -12.79
N ASN A 284 -16.47 8.95 -13.75
CA ASN A 284 -17.94 9.12 -13.81
C ASN A 284 -18.53 9.83 -12.59
N THR A 285 -17.73 10.59 -11.84
CA THR A 285 -18.15 11.28 -10.62
C THR A 285 -18.68 12.66 -10.98
N ARG A 286 -19.76 13.07 -10.32
CA ARG A 286 -20.37 14.39 -10.45
C ARG A 286 -20.30 15.15 -9.13
N ILE A 287 -19.80 16.38 -9.17
CA ILE A 287 -19.68 17.26 -8.00
C ILE A 287 -20.30 18.61 -8.34
N THR A 288 -21.31 19.02 -7.56
CA THR A 288 -22.02 20.27 -7.74
C THR A 288 -22.09 21.06 -6.42
N ASP A 289 -22.05 22.40 -6.49
CA ASP A 289 -22.24 23.33 -5.36
C ASP A 289 -21.39 22.96 -4.12
N SER A 290 -20.14 22.48 -4.34
CA SER A 290 -19.34 21.82 -3.29
C SER A 290 -17.92 22.37 -3.17
N VAL A 291 -17.34 22.23 -1.98
CA VAL A 291 -15.94 22.53 -1.68
C VAL A 291 -15.25 21.30 -1.13
N ILE A 292 -14.29 20.75 -1.83
CA ILE A 292 -13.59 19.51 -1.45
C ILE A 292 -12.09 19.77 -1.39
N ARG A 293 -11.45 19.39 -0.27
CA ARG A 293 -10.01 19.54 -0.02
C ARG A 293 -9.44 18.27 0.56
N ASN A 294 -8.16 18.00 0.25
CA ASN A 294 -7.38 16.88 0.81
C ASN A 294 -8.22 15.59 0.99
N SER A 295 -8.84 15.13 -0.10
CA SER A 295 -9.84 14.05 -0.04
C SER A 295 -9.74 13.12 -1.23
N ILE A 296 -10.23 11.91 -1.06
CA ILE A 296 -10.37 10.91 -2.12
C ILE A 296 -11.87 10.70 -2.36
N VAL A 297 -12.32 10.88 -3.60
CA VAL A 297 -13.68 10.61 -4.06
C VAL A 297 -13.64 9.46 -5.05
N GLY A 298 -14.34 8.38 -4.73
CA GLY A 298 -14.38 7.17 -5.56
C GLY A 298 -15.15 7.34 -6.87
N ASN A 299 -15.22 6.25 -7.62
CA ASN A 299 -15.88 6.22 -8.92
C ASN A 299 -17.42 6.27 -8.80
N ASP A 300 -18.08 6.74 -9.86
CA ASP A 300 -19.56 6.71 -10.00
C ASP A 300 -20.28 7.37 -8.80
N THR A 301 -19.71 8.44 -8.27
CA THR A 301 -20.16 9.13 -7.03
C THR A 301 -20.80 10.46 -7.38
N GLU A 302 -21.88 10.80 -6.70
CA GLU A 302 -22.56 12.09 -6.84
C GLU A 302 -22.51 12.86 -5.52
N VAL A 303 -22.03 14.10 -5.57
CA VAL A 303 -21.91 14.98 -4.40
C VAL A 303 -22.50 16.34 -4.73
N SER A 304 -23.43 16.81 -3.90
CA SER A 304 -24.03 18.12 -4.03
C SER A 304 -24.09 18.85 -2.67
N GLY A 305 -23.74 20.14 -2.67
CA GLY A 305 -23.85 21.02 -1.51
C GLY A 305 -22.87 20.72 -0.36
N LEU A 306 -21.83 19.88 -0.60
CA LEU A 306 -20.92 19.42 0.44
C LEU A 306 -19.70 20.34 0.60
N VAL A 307 -19.36 20.65 1.85
CA VAL A 307 -18.06 21.21 2.21
C VAL A 307 -17.32 20.18 3.06
N CYS A 308 -16.24 19.59 2.53
CA CYS A 308 -15.48 18.58 3.26
C CYS A 308 -13.96 18.70 3.03
N GLU A 309 -13.23 18.19 4.00
CA GLU A 309 -11.78 18.08 4.02
C GLU A 309 -11.38 16.78 4.71
N ASN A 310 -10.19 16.25 4.39
CA ASN A 310 -9.62 15.05 5.01
C ASN A 310 -10.58 13.84 4.94
N SER A 311 -11.26 13.67 3.81
CA SER A 311 -12.36 12.71 3.67
C SER A 311 -12.06 11.64 2.63
N LEU A 312 -12.54 10.41 2.89
CA LEU A 312 -12.58 9.33 1.93
C LEU A 312 -14.04 9.03 1.60
N LEU A 313 -14.44 9.24 0.36
CA LEU A 313 -15.75 8.87 -0.18
C LEU A 313 -15.58 7.66 -1.08
N GLY A 314 -16.33 6.60 -0.82
CA GLY A 314 -16.25 5.34 -1.58
C GLY A 314 -16.79 5.47 -3.01
N ASN A 315 -16.85 4.34 -3.73
CA ASN A 315 -17.52 4.30 -5.04
C ASN A 315 -19.03 4.28 -4.88
N LYS A 316 -19.76 4.84 -5.85
CA LYS A 316 -21.24 4.83 -5.91
C LYS A 316 -21.88 5.44 -4.67
N VAL A 317 -21.24 6.47 -4.12
CA VAL A 317 -21.77 7.26 -3.00
C VAL A 317 -22.65 8.37 -3.54
N TYR A 318 -23.80 8.60 -2.88
CA TYR A 318 -24.68 9.73 -3.13
C TYR A 318 -24.73 10.61 -1.89
N ILE A 319 -24.37 11.88 -2.04
CA ILE A 319 -24.44 12.88 -0.96
C ILE A 319 -25.17 14.11 -1.49
N GLU A 320 -26.25 14.47 -0.81
CA GLU A 320 -26.94 15.75 -1.01
C GLU A 320 -26.99 16.47 0.34
N ALA A 321 -26.14 17.49 0.51
CA ALA A 321 -26.08 18.28 1.73
C ALA A 321 -26.97 19.52 1.61
N GLN A 322 -27.61 19.91 2.72
CA GLN A 322 -28.43 21.11 2.74
C GLN A 322 -27.59 22.35 3.01
N VAL A 323 -27.75 23.37 2.17
CA VAL A 323 -27.20 24.70 2.43
C VAL A 323 -28.00 25.37 3.53
N SER A 324 -27.34 25.82 4.58
CA SER A 324 -27.99 26.55 5.66
C SER A 324 -28.30 27.98 5.23
N HIS A 325 -29.53 28.41 5.37
CA HIS A 325 -29.94 29.80 5.25
C HIS A 325 -29.87 30.48 6.62
N LEU A 326 -29.05 31.51 6.72
CA LEU A 326 -28.82 32.22 7.97
C LEU A 326 -29.21 33.68 7.83
N ASN A 327 -29.97 34.17 8.83
CA ASN A 327 -30.21 35.58 9.04
C ASN A 327 -29.80 35.91 10.47
N VAL A 328 -28.56 36.42 10.63
CA VAL A 328 -27.96 36.70 11.95
C VAL A 328 -27.61 38.18 12.03
N GLY A 329 -27.93 38.81 13.14
CA GLY A 329 -27.64 40.22 13.39
C GLY A 329 -26.20 40.45 13.89
N ASP A 330 -25.89 41.73 14.10
CA ASP A 330 -24.57 42.16 14.58
C ASP A 330 -24.22 41.49 15.93
N ASN A 331 -22.91 41.23 16.12
CA ASN A 331 -22.36 40.60 17.33
C ASN A 331 -22.84 39.16 17.63
N SER A 332 -23.50 38.50 16.66
CA SER A 332 -23.87 37.09 16.79
C SER A 332 -22.69 36.17 16.74
N ARG A 333 -22.71 35.08 17.52
CA ARG A 333 -21.71 34.00 17.47
C ARG A 333 -22.43 32.69 17.15
N LEU A 334 -22.08 32.10 16.02
CA LEU A 334 -22.58 30.79 15.61
C LEU A 334 -21.47 29.76 15.83
N VAL A 335 -21.78 28.70 16.57
CA VAL A 335 -20.89 27.56 16.77
C VAL A 335 -21.68 26.31 16.36
N LYS A 336 -21.17 25.58 15.36
CA LYS A 336 -21.71 24.27 14.92
C LYS A 336 -20.87 23.16 15.50
#